data_30103cfdced1ae23fa1dbaf15843f5c8
#
_entry.id   30103cfdced1ae23fa1dbaf15843f5c8
#
_cell.length_a   1.000
_cell.length_b   1.000
_cell.length_c   1.000
_cell.angle_alpha   90.00
_cell.angle_beta   90.00
_cell.angle_gamma   90.00
#
_symmetry.space_group_name_H-M   'P 1'
#
loop_
_entity.id
_entity.type
_entity.pdbx_description
1 polymer ?
#
loop_
_entity_poly.entity_id
_entity_poly.type
_entity_poly.pdbx_seq_one_letter_code
_entity_poly.pdbx_strand_id
1 'polypeptide(L)'
;EGRYFRNPYTWSWKIEKITDIPAGRLGVVTRLYGENLPPGEILAREGTKGILADVLMPGKYRINPYAERVQLFDAITIRPGHVGIVTSLVGADVLENNLPADQRNTFLVADGLKGVLQEVKEAGTHYLNPFLYHVVEVSLQSQRFEMSGDDSISFLTQDGFTVNVEGTIEFAIARDGAALVTHRVGDMDDILKKVILPRARGFSRIEGSKNPAIDYIVGETRQRFQDRLEAHLRDRCEPWGVSVKSVLIRNIQPPDDIAAIIREREVAVQDAKKFEQQIEQAKSRAELTRQEMLALQNKAKVEAETLRIRAIITAEQDQAVRFTAALKELQVAKLNLEAARFRAEARLKLADAEQQVIRLDNDAQAGVIAAQAAAFGGAMNLARVVLYENVAPRITTILSADGPEGLGAIFRPLLPAAKEAGR
;
A
#
# COMPACT_ATOMS: atom_id res chain seq x y z
N GLU A 1 40.08 -8.02 -54.87
CA GLU A 1 40.84 -7.13 -55.75
C GLU A 1 41.73 -7.96 -56.67
N GLY A 2 41.65 -7.70 -58.04
CA GLY A 2 42.44 -8.44 -59.00
C GLY A 2 42.16 -7.93 -60.40
N ARG A 3 42.98 -8.31 -61.34
CA ARG A 3 42.77 -8.08 -62.77
C ARG A 3 42.00 -9.27 -63.33
N TYR A 4 40.86 -9.01 -63.95
CA TYR A 4 40.04 -10.06 -64.53
C TYR A 4 39.93 -9.77 -66.03
N PHE A 5 40.31 -10.73 -66.86
CA PHE A 5 40.18 -10.67 -68.30
C PHE A 5 38.88 -11.39 -68.71
N ARG A 6 37.85 -10.61 -69.02
CA ARG A 6 36.54 -11.13 -69.45
C ARG A 6 36.10 -10.35 -70.71
N ASN A 7 35.38 -11.04 -71.55
CA ASN A 7 34.83 -10.40 -72.77
C ASN A 7 33.73 -9.38 -72.39
N PRO A 8 33.93 -8.07 -72.69
CA PRO A 8 32.98 -7.02 -72.34
C PRO A 8 31.60 -7.13 -73.02
N TYR A 9 31.52 -7.89 -74.09
CA TYR A 9 30.25 -8.14 -74.83
C TYR A 9 29.38 -9.19 -74.16
N THR A 10 29.98 -10.05 -73.34
CA THR A 10 29.27 -11.16 -72.65
C THR A 10 29.16 -10.94 -71.15
N TRP A 11 29.94 -10.00 -70.60
CA TRP A 11 29.97 -9.72 -69.17
C TRP A 11 29.83 -8.23 -68.91
N SER A 12 28.90 -7.89 -68.00
CA SER A 12 28.72 -6.55 -67.45
C SER A 12 29.26 -6.51 -66.01
N TRP A 13 29.95 -5.48 -65.69
CA TRP A 13 30.55 -5.27 -64.37
C TRP A 13 29.90 -4.09 -63.69
N LYS A 14 29.44 -4.30 -62.46
CA LYS A 14 28.96 -3.23 -61.61
C LYS A 14 29.80 -3.24 -60.31
N ILE A 15 30.33 -2.07 -59.98
CA ILE A 15 31.06 -1.90 -58.74
C ILE A 15 30.02 -1.54 -57.71
N GLU A 16 29.92 -2.38 -56.68
CA GLU A 16 29.06 -2.16 -55.52
C GLU A 16 29.92 -1.80 -54.30
N LYS A 17 29.30 -1.03 -53.39
CA LYS A 17 29.98 -0.66 -52.17
C LYS A 17 30.08 -1.87 -51.24
N ILE A 18 31.20 -1.98 -50.53
CA ILE A 18 31.34 -2.97 -49.44
C ILE A 18 30.30 -2.64 -48.37
N THR A 19 29.63 -3.67 -47.89
CA THR A 19 28.74 -3.56 -46.74
C THR A 19 29.55 -3.30 -45.49
N ASP A 20 29.41 -2.12 -44.95
CA ASP A 20 30.08 -1.72 -43.70
C ASP A 20 29.08 -1.73 -42.54
N ILE A 21 29.32 -2.56 -41.56
CA ILE A 21 28.48 -2.68 -40.37
C ILE A 21 29.20 -1.97 -39.24
N PRO A 22 28.69 -0.82 -38.78
CA PRO A 22 29.34 -0.05 -37.72
C PRO A 22 29.23 -0.78 -36.36
N ALA A 23 30.11 -0.40 -35.44
CA ALA A 23 30.04 -0.89 -34.07
C ALA A 23 28.66 -0.57 -33.44
N GLY A 24 28.14 -1.52 -32.67
CA GLY A 24 26.79 -1.40 -32.06
C GLY A 24 25.64 -1.75 -33.00
N ARG A 25 25.94 -2.22 -34.24
CA ARG A 25 24.94 -2.73 -35.16
C ARG A 25 25.29 -4.13 -35.64
N LEU A 26 24.27 -4.83 -36.08
CA LEU A 26 24.38 -6.16 -36.70
C LEU A 26 23.75 -6.15 -38.09
N GLY A 27 24.21 -7.02 -38.95
CA GLY A 27 23.62 -7.23 -40.27
C GLY A 27 22.86 -8.55 -40.32
N VAL A 28 21.59 -8.50 -40.66
CA VAL A 28 20.82 -9.69 -40.95
C VAL A 28 20.84 -9.92 -42.46
N VAL A 29 21.27 -11.10 -42.86
CA VAL A 29 21.40 -11.48 -44.26
C VAL A 29 20.12 -12.19 -44.72
N THR A 30 19.57 -11.70 -45.79
CA THR A 30 18.46 -12.40 -46.52
C THR A 30 19.01 -12.94 -47.83
N ARG A 31 19.01 -14.24 -47.96
CA ARG A 31 19.38 -14.91 -49.24
C ARG A 31 18.26 -14.75 -50.25
N LEU A 32 18.59 -14.26 -51.43
CA LEU A 32 17.61 -13.97 -52.49
C LEU A 32 17.45 -15.11 -53.51
N TYR A 33 18.34 -16.09 -53.50
CA TYR A 33 18.37 -17.23 -54.38
C TYR A 33 18.11 -18.54 -53.67
N GLY A 34 17.70 -19.55 -54.40
CA GLY A 34 17.38 -20.88 -53.86
C GLY A 34 15.90 -21.20 -53.97
N GLU A 35 15.52 -22.32 -53.41
CA GLU A 35 14.13 -22.76 -53.38
C GLU A 35 13.30 -21.93 -52.40
N ASN A 36 11.99 -21.92 -52.63
CA ASN A 36 11.08 -21.25 -51.69
C ASN A 36 11.06 -21.99 -50.35
N LEU A 37 10.98 -21.25 -49.25
CA LEU A 37 10.76 -21.83 -47.94
C LEU A 37 9.42 -22.55 -47.88
N PRO A 38 9.32 -23.66 -47.14
CA PRO A 38 8.05 -24.25 -46.76
C PRO A 38 7.12 -23.25 -46.08
N PRO A 39 5.80 -23.40 -46.22
CA PRO A 39 4.85 -22.56 -45.51
C PRO A 39 5.06 -22.65 -44.00
N GLY A 40 5.19 -21.47 -43.33
CA GLY A 40 5.39 -21.37 -41.90
C GLY A 40 6.84 -21.28 -41.46
N GLU A 41 7.83 -21.52 -42.33
CA GLU A 41 9.27 -21.30 -42.00
C GLU A 41 9.69 -19.88 -42.45
N ILE A 42 10.51 -19.25 -41.60
CA ILE A 42 11.05 -17.91 -41.84
C ILE A 42 12.54 -17.96 -42.14
N LEU A 43 13.22 -18.95 -41.56
CA LEU A 43 14.66 -19.14 -41.68
C LEU A 43 15.04 -19.93 -42.91
N ALA A 44 16.02 -19.39 -43.63
CA ALA A 44 16.59 -20.09 -44.80
C ALA A 44 17.46 -21.27 -44.31
N ARG A 45 17.18 -22.42 -44.88
CA ARG A 45 18.05 -23.59 -44.78
C ARG A 45 19.07 -23.58 -45.94
N GLU A 46 20.00 -24.52 -45.91
CA GLU A 46 20.89 -24.68 -47.06
C GLU A 46 20.14 -24.91 -48.36
N GLY A 47 20.42 -24.10 -49.39
CA GLY A 47 19.74 -24.17 -50.70
C GLY A 47 18.42 -23.41 -50.79
N THR A 48 17.89 -22.82 -49.68
CA THR A 48 16.64 -22.06 -49.74
C THR A 48 16.88 -20.55 -49.62
N LYS A 49 15.97 -19.77 -50.16
CA LYS A 49 15.94 -18.30 -49.99
C LYS A 49 15.21 -17.92 -48.69
N GLY A 50 15.67 -16.86 -48.06
CA GLY A 50 15.07 -16.37 -46.84
C GLY A 50 16.10 -15.75 -45.88
N ILE A 51 15.68 -15.49 -44.68
CA ILE A 51 16.53 -14.89 -43.64
C ILE A 51 17.48 -15.96 -43.08
N LEU A 52 18.78 -15.64 -43.02
CA LEU A 52 19.77 -16.51 -42.36
C LEU A 52 19.68 -16.37 -40.85
N ALA A 53 19.88 -17.48 -40.16
CA ALA A 53 19.90 -17.49 -38.69
C ALA A 53 21.08 -16.68 -38.12
N ASP A 54 22.27 -16.86 -38.76
CA ASP A 54 23.47 -16.18 -38.38
C ASP A 54 23.47 -14.70 -38.73
N VAL A 55 23.98 -13.87 -37.85
CA VAL A 55 24.09 -12.43 -38.08
C VAL A 55 25.55 -12.04 -38.39
N LEU A 56 25.71 -11.00 -39.18
CA LEU A 56 26.98 -10.39 -39.43
C LEU A 56 27.32 -9.42 -38.28
N MET A 57 28.48 -9.64 -37.67
CA MET A 57 29.03 -8.77 -36.65
C MET A 57 29.55 -7.46 -37.24
N PRO A 58 29.86 -6.43 -36.43
CA PRO A 58 30.50 -5.22 -36.90
C PRO A 58 31.75 -5.52 -37.72
N GLY A 59 31.82 -4.93 -38.91
CA GLY A 59 32.92 -5.20 -39.83
C GLY A 59 32.57 -4.88 -41.26
N LYS A 60 33.54 -5.17 -42.19
CA LYS A 60 33.39 -4.94 -43.63
C LYS A 60 33.23 -6.25 -44.35
N TYR A 61 32.13 -6.41 -45.07
CA TYR A 61 31.73 -7.64 -45.75
C TYR A 61 31.60 -7.41 -47.24
N ARG A 62 32.16 -8.34 -47.99
CA ARG A 62 32.02 -8.38 -49.44
C ARG A 62 30.81 -9.25 -49.81
N ILE A 63 29.64 -8.63 -49.94
CA ILE A 63 28.37 -9.32 -50.17
C ILE A 63 27.91 -8.99 -51.57
N ASN A 64 27.47 -10.03 -52.30
CA ASN A 64 26.86 -9.87 -53.58
C ASN A 64 25.39 -9.43 -53.44
N PRO A 65 25.03 -8.18 -53.81
CA PRO A 65 23.69 -7.66 -53.59
C PRO A 65 22.62 -8.35 -54.43
N TYR A 66 23.01 -9.12 -55.44
CA TYR A 66 22.10 -9.93 -56.26
C TYR A 66 21.81 -11.31 -55.63
N ALA A 67 22.69 -11.76 -54.75
CA ALA A 67 22.56 -13.02 -54.05
C ALA A 67 22.02 -12.83 -52.61
N GLU A 68 22.42 -11.78 -51.97
CA GLU A 68 22.15 -11.54 -50.55
C GLU A 68 21.85 -10.07 -50.28
N ARG A 69 20.87 -9.84 -49.45
CA ARG A 69 20.54 -8.50 -48.92
C ARG A 69 20.87 -8.43 -47.45
N VAL A 70 21.56 -7.39 -47.07
CA VAL A 70 21.85 -7.12 -45.64
C VAL A 70 20.97 -6.00 -45.15
N GLN A 71 20.29 -6.25 -44.05
CA GLN A 71 19.55 -5.23 -43.29
C GLN A 71 20.30 -4.97 -41.99
N LEU A 72 20.51 -3.69 -41.65
CA LEU A 72 21.18 -3.29 -40.43
C LEU A 72 20.17 -3.10 -39.33
N PHE A 73 20.47 -3.67 -38.16
CA PHE A 73 19.72 -3.50 -36.93
C PHE A 73 20.66 -3.06 -35.82
N ASP A 74 20.12 -2.36 -34.83
CA ASP A 74 20.90 -1.98 -33.67
C ASP A 74 21.12 -3.23 -32.76
N ALA A 75 22.30 -3.36 -32.22
CA ALA A 75 22.62 -4.41 -31.26
C ALA A 75 21.89 -4.13 -29.95
N ILE A 76 21.46 -5.19 -29.28
CA ILE A 76 20.75 -5.12 -28.01
C ILE A 76 21.77 -4.86 -26.91
N THR A 77 21.67 -3.70 -26.26
CA THR A 77 22.55 -3.35 -25.14
C THR A 77 21.76 -3.44 -23.84
N ILE A 78 22.19 -4.35 -22.96
CA ILE A 78 21.63 -4.56 -21.65
C ILE A 78 22.46 -3.79 -20.65
N ARG A 79 21.83 -2.93 -19.85
CA ARG A 79 22.50 -2.08 -18.87
C ARG A 79 22.97 -2.88 -17.65
N PRO A 80 24.00 -2.43 -16.94
CA PRO A 80 24.39 -3.02 -15.66
C PRO A 80 23.21 -3.03 -14.67
N GLY A 81 23.06 -4.14 -13.94
CA GLY A 81 21.93 -4.34 -13.02
C GLY A 81 20.63 -4.79 -13.69
N HIS A 82 20.67 -5.07 -15.00
CA HIS A 82 19.55 -5.62 -15.76
C HIS A 82 19.94 -6.93 -16.43
N VAL A 83 18.93 -7.69 -16.80
CA VAL A 83 19.08 -8.91 -17.62
C VAL A 83 18.16 -8.83 -18.82
N GLY A 84 18.58 -9.44 -19.92
CA GLY A 84 17.76 -9.61 -21.11
C GLY A 84 17.05 -10.96 -21.12
N ILE A 85 15.76 -10.93 -21.13
CA ILE A 85 14.93 -12.13 -21.28
C ILE A 85 14.69 -12.32 -22.77
N VAL A 86 15.13 -13.46 -23.27
CA VAL A 86 15.08 -13.78 -24.68
C VAL A 86 13.86 -14.63 -24.98
N THR A 87 13.04 -14.19 -25.92
CA THR A 87 11.95 -14.98 -26.48
C THR A 87 12.36 -15.44 -27.88
N SER A 88 12.47 -16.74 -28.08
CA SER A 88 12.66 -17.32 -29.41
C SER A 88 11.34 -17.30 -30.19
N LEU A 89 11.35 -16.63 -31.33
CA LEU A 89 10.19 -16.51 -32.22
C LEU A 89 10.11 -17.68 -33.19
N VAL A 90 11.20 -18.43 -33.36
CA VAL A 90 11.39 -19.51 -34.32
C VAL A 90 11.96 -20.72 -33.62
N GLY A 91 11.57 -21.89 -34.03
CA GLY A 91 12.02 -23.16 -33.44
C GLY A 91 10.92 -24.21 -33.53
N ALA A 92 11.20 -25.37 -32.98
CA ALA A 92 10.18 -26.41 -32.89
C ALA A 92 9.10 -25.98 -31.89
N ASP A 93 7.85 -26.26 -32.22
CA ASP A 93 6.74 -26.02 -31.32
C ASP A 93 6.88 -26.93 -30.09
N VAL A 94 6.68 -26.33 -28.92
CA VAL A 94 6.70 -27.06 -27.65
C VAL A 94 5.37 -27.80 -27.54
N LEU A 95 5.37 -29.06 -27.89
CA LEU A 95 4.28 -29.97 -27.54
C LEU A 95 4.46 -30.33 -26.06
N GLU A 96 3.37 -30.30 -25.27
CA GLU A 96 3.39 -30.61 -23.83
C GLU A 96 4.13 -31.92 -23.49
N ASN A 97 4.10 -32.88 -24.38
CA ASN A 97 4.74 -34.19 -24.23
C ASN A 97 6.27 -34.18 -24.44
N ASN A 98 6.84 -33.13 -25.02
CA ASN A 98 8.26 -33.03 -25.33
C ASN A 98 9.03 -32.21 -24.29
N LEU A 99 8.36 -31.60 -23.31
CA LEU A 99 9.01 -30.88 -22.24
C LEU A 99 9.54 -31.84 -21.17
N PRO A 100 10.77 -31.64 -20.67
CA PRO A 100 11.25 -32.28 -19.46
C PRO A 100 10.27 -32.05 -18.29
N ALA A 101 10.18 -33.03 -17.38
CA ALA A 101 9.20 -33.00 -16.30
C ALA A 101 9.30 -31.75 -15.40
N ASP A 102 10.50 -31.24 -15.21
CA ASP A 102 10.85 -30.02 -14.46
C ASP A 102 10.42 -28.73 -15.17
N GLN A 103 10.27 -28.74 -16.50
CA GLN A 103 9.90 -27.58 -17.30
C GLN A 103 8.40 -27.53 -17.68
N ARG A 104 7.66 -28.62 -17.50
CA ARG A 104 6.25 -28.69 -17.92
C ARG A 104 5.35 -27.60 -17.30
N ASN A 105 5.69 -27.16 -16.09
CA ASN A 105 4.90 -26.13 -15.39
C ASN A 105 5.52 -24.73 -15.45
N THR A 106 6.71 -24.55 -16.06
CA THR A 106 7.40 -23.26 -16.08
C THR A 106 7.18 -22.50 -17.39
N PHE A 107 6.79 -23.19 -18.44
CA PHE A 107 6.66 -22.65 -19.81
C PHE A 107 7.96 -22.03 -20.37
N LEU A 108 9.07 -22.21 -19.69
CA LEU A 108 10.38 -21.83 -20.19
C LEU A 108 10.92 -22.93 -21.10
N VAL A 109 11.57 -22.53 -22.18
CA VAL A 109 12.06 -23.46 -23.19
C VAL A 109 13.58 -23.46 -23.25
N ALA A 110 14.15 -24.59 -23.67
CA ALA A 110 15.55 -24.67 -24.01
C ALA A 110 15.81 -24.01 -25.37
N ASP A 111 17.09 -23.74 -25.66
CA ASP A 111 17.49 -23.21 -26.96
C ASP A 111 17.07 -24.13 -28.11
N GLY A 112 16.63 -23.55 -29.20
CA GLY A 112 16.09 -24.27 -30.37
C GLY A 112 14.58 -24.52 -30.33
N LEU A 113 13.89 -24.23 -29.24
CA LEU A 113 12.44 -24.27 -29.13
C LEU A 113 11.85 -22.88 -29.18
N LYS A 114 10.60 -22.78 -29.66
CA LYS A 114 9.85 -21.52 -29.71
C LYS A 114 9.27 -21.19 -28.34
N GLY A 115 9.56 -20.00 -27.84
CA GLY A 115 9.07 -19.54 -26.53
C GLY A 115 10.11 -18.74 -25.76
N VAL A 116 9.83 -18.48 -24.49
CA VAL A 116 10.75 -17.76 -23.60
C VAL A 116 11.86 -18.70 -23.15
N LEU A 117 13.09 -18.31 -23.44
CA LEU A 117 14.27 -19.12 -23.05
C LEU A 117 14.50 -19.06 -21.54
N GLN A 118 14.92 -20.20 -20.98
CA GLN A 118 15.28 -20.30 -19.58
C GLN A 118 16.54 -19.48 -19.26
N GLU A 119 17.49 -19.46 -20.24
CA GLU A 119 18.75 -18.72 -20.09
C GLU A 119 18.55 -17.23 -20.37
N VAL A 120 18.91 -16.38 -19.40
CA VAL A 120 18.89 -14.94 -19.52
C VAL A 120 20.23 -14.40 -20.05
N LYS A 121 20.21 -13.29 -20.77
CA LYS A 121 21.43 -12.61 -21.22
C LYS A 121 21.86 -11.57 -20.19
N GLU A 122 23.15 -11.55 -19.87
CA GLU A 122 23.74 -10.61 -18.92
C GLU A 122 23.94 -9.22 -19.51
N ALA A 123 24.33 -8.28 -18.63
CA ALA A 123 24.68 -6.93 -19.05
C ALA A 123 25.82 -6.95 -20.09
N GLY A 124 25.62 -6.20 -21.15
CA GLY A 124 26.55 -6.12 -22.27
C GLY A 124 25.83 -5.92 -23.59
N THR A 125 26.60 -5.92 -24.70
CA THR A 125 26.04 -5.79 -26.03
C THR A 125 25.92 -7.16 -26.69
N HIS A 126 24.71 -7.50 -27.09
CA HIS A 126 24.36 -8.77 -27.71
C HIS A 126 23.91 -8.57 -29.15
N TYR A 127 24.50 -9.33 -30.04
CA TYR A 127 24.20 -9.30 -31.45
C TYR A 127 23.26 -10.46 -31.80
N LEU A 128 21.97 -10.27 -31.52
CA LEU A 128 20.93 -11.27 -31.74
C LEU A 128 20.07 -10.92 -32.94
N ASN A 129 19.72 -11.91 -33.75
CA ASN A 129 18.87 -11.72 -34.89
C ASN A 129 17.44 -11.35 -34.45
N PRO A 130 16.92 -10.14 -34.78
CA PRO A 130 15.63 -9.67 -34.33
C PRO A 130 14.46 -10.43 -34.95
N PHE A 131 14.67 -11.20 -36.01
CA PHE A 131 13.66 -12.09 -36.56
C PHE A 131 13.55 -13.43 -35.86
N LEU A 132 14.62 -13.79 -35.08
CA LEU A 132 14.65 -15.00 -34.28
C LEU A 132 14.33 -14.72 -32.83
N TYR A 133 14.84 -13.63 -32.32
CA TYR A 133 14.83 -13.35 -30.89
C TYR A 133 14.25 -11.98 -30.60
N HIS A 134 13.32 -11.96 -29.68
CA HIS A 134 12.84 -10.75 -29.03
C HIS A 134 13.44 -10.70 -27.61
N VAL A 135 14.03 -9.56 -27.26
CA VAL A 135 14.67 -9.41 -25.94
C VAL A 135 14.00 -8.30 -25.15
N VAL A 136 13.58 -8.62 -23.97
CA VAL A 136 13.00 -7.67 -22.99
C VAL A 136 14.02 -7.46 -21.88
N GLU A 137 14.39 -6.21 -21.61
CA GLU A 137 15.28 -5.83 -20.53
C GLU A 137 14.50 -5.74 -19.22
N VAL A 138 14.95 -6.47 -18.20
CA VAL A 138 14.34 -6.51 -16.87
C VAL A 138 15.36 -6.10 -15.83
N SER A 139 14.98 -5.20 -14.93
CA SER A 139 15.82 -4.75 -13.82
C SER A 139 15.90 -5.79 -12.71
N LEU A 140 17.12 -6.11 -12.28
CA LEU A 140 17.39 -6.91 -11.08
C LEU A 140 17.63 -6.04 -9.84
N GLN A 141 17.64 -4.72 -10.03
CA GLN A 141 17.89 -3.78 -8.93
C GLN A 141 16.73 -3.81 -7.94
N SER A 142 17.06 -3.54 -6.68
CA SER A 142 16.05 -3.43 -5.65
C SER A 142 15.08 -2.28 -5.98
N GLN A 143 13.82 -2.60 -5.97
CA GLN A 143 12.71 -1.68 -6.17
C GLN A 143 12.01 -1.43 -4.84
N ARG A 144 11.62 -0.18 -4.64
CA ARG A 144 10.87 0.21 -3.46
C ARG A 144 9.45 0.59 -3.87
N PHE A 145 8.51 -0.08 -3.26
CA PHE A 145 7.09 0.21 -3.42
C PHE A 145 6.53 0.84 -2.15
N GLU A 146 5.89 1.98 -2.29
CA GLU A 146 5.22 2.65 -1.19
C GLU A 146 3.75 2.25 -1.13
N MET A 147 3.38 1.59 -0.04
CA MET A 147 1.99 1.29 0.31
C MET A 147 1.38 2.53 0.94
N SER A 148 0.74 3.38 0.14
CA SER A 148 0.08 4.61 0.62
C SER A 148 -1.17 4.90 -0.20
N GLY A 149 -2.12 5.62 0.36
CA GLY A 149 -3.37 5.97 -0.32
C GLY A 149 -4.15 4.74 -0.78
N ASP A 150 -4.49 4.66 -2.06
CA ASP A 150 -5.25 3.55 -2.65
C ASP A 150 -4.51 2.20 -2.63
N ASP A 151 -3.18 2.24 -2.58
CA ASP A 151 -2.34 1.06 -2.50
C ASP A 151 -1.99 0.66 -1.06
N SER A 152 -2.55 1.35 -0.06
CA SER A 152 -2.45 0.97 1.34
C SER A 152 -3.07 -0.42 1.58
N ILE A 153 -2.58 -1.10 2.60
CA ILE A 153 -3.14 -2.38 3.03
C ILE A 153 -4.15 -2.12 4.14
N SER A 154 -5.40 -2.39 3.87
CA SER A 154 -6.46 -2.30 4.86
C SER A 154 -6.93 -3.68 5.30
N PHE A 155 -7.16 -3.85 6.59
CA PHE A 155 -7.73 -5.07 7.15
C PHE A 155 -8.62 -4.78 8.36
N LEU A 156 -9.50 -5.72 8.66
CA LEU A 156 -10.36 -5.69 9.82
C LEU A 156 -9.65 -6.34 11.00
N THR A 157 -9.62 -5.68 12.14
CA THR A 157 -9.06 -6.19 13.40
C THR A 157 -10.06 -7.07 14.15
N GLN A 158 -9.63 -7.73 15.22
CA GLN A 158 -10.48 -8.61 16.04
C GLN A 158 -11.70 -7.89 16.61
N ASP A 159 -11.56 -6.65 16.95
CA ASP A 159 -12.59 -5.76 17.50
C ASP A 159 -13.47 -5.08 16.44
N GLY A 160 -13.32 -5.48 15.16
CA GLY A 160 -14.18 -5.05 14.06
C GLY A 160 -13.82 -3.69 13.45
N PHE A 161 -12.65 -3.14 13.73
CA PHE A 161 -12.20 -1.87 13.18
C PHE A 161 -11.33 -2.05 11.93
N THR A 162 -11.54 -1.21 10.94
CA THR A 162 -10.68 -1.18 9.76
C THR A 162 -9.44 -0.36 10.05
N VAL A 163 -8.29 -1.00 9.96
CA VAL A 163 -6.99 -0.37 10.12
C VAL A 163 -6.30 -0.28 8.78
N ASN A 164 -5.74 0.89 8.46
CA ASN A 164 -4.95 1.12 7.27
C ASN A 164 -3.45 1.10 7.63
N VAL A 165 -2.71 0.28 6.91
CA VAL A 165 -1.26 0.13 7.06
C VAL A 165 -0.57 0.80 5.90
N GLU A 166 0.27 1.76 6.20
CA GLU A 166 1.15 2.42 5.27
C GLU A 166 2.59 1.98 5.52
N GLY A 167 3.32 1.79 4.46
CA GLY A 167 4.67 1.30 4.58
C GLY A 167 5.40 1.23 3.26
N THR A 168 6.49 0.47 3.26
CA THR A 168 7.32 0.29 2.09
C THR A 168 7.70 -1.18 1.97
N ILE A 169 7.55 -1.75 0.80
CA ILE A 169 8.05 -3.07 0.46
C ILE A 169 9.23 -2.90 -0.48
N GLU A 170 10.37 -3.44 -0.10
CA GLU A 170 11.55 -3.51 -0.93
C GLU A 170 11.69 -4.92 -1.49
N PHE A 171 11.78 -5.01 -2.81
CA PHE A 171 11.88 -6.29 -3.51
C PHE A 171 12.78 -6.18 -4.74
N ALA A 172 13.28 -7.31 -5.18
CA ALA A 172 14.06 -7.42 -6.40
C ALA A 172 13.66 -8.70 -7.14
N ILE A 173 13.87 -8.74 -8.43
CA ILE A 173 13.71 -9.96 -9.20
C ILE A 173 14.98 -10.80 -9.01
N ALA A 174 14.83 -12.06 -8.66
CA ALA A 174 15.95 -12.99 -8.63
C ALA A 174 16.39 -13.28 -10.06
N ARG A 175 17.70 -13.32 -10.29
CA ARG A 175 18.28 -13.57 -11.63
C ARG A 175 17.71 -14.84 -12.27
N ASP A 176 17.71 -15.92 -11.50
CA ASP A 176 17.26 -17.24 -11.98
C ASP A 176 15.75 -17.31 -12.20
N GLY A 177 15.00 -16.41 -11.55
CA GLY A 177 13.56 -16.29 -11.67
C GLY A 177 13.10 -15.27 -12.71
N ALA A 178 14.00 -14.46 -13.28
CA ALA A 178 13.62 -13.33 -14.11
C ALA A 178 12.83 -13.75 -15.36
N ALA A 179 13.25 -14.77 -16.07
CA ALA A 179 12.54 -15.31 -17.23
C ALA A 179 11.15 -15.83 -16.84
N LEU A 180 11.05 -16.56 -15.72
CA LEU A 180 9.81 -17.13 -15.22
C LEU A 180 8.80 -16.04 -14.80
N VAL A 181 9.26 -15.03 -14.08
CA VAL A 181 8.44 -13.89 -13.63
C VAL A 181 7.87 -13.16 -14.85
N THR A 182 8.72 -12.77 -15.78
CA THR A 182 8.28 -12.03 -16.96
C THR A 182 7.29 -12.82 -17.80
N HIS A 183 7.51 -14.14 -17.93
CA HIS A 183 6.59 -14.99 -18.69
C HIS A 183 5.23 -15.15 -17.98
N ARG A 184 5.21 -15.36 -16.65
CA ARG A 184 3.98 -15.67 -15.90
C ARG A 184 3.21 -14.45 -15.43
N VAL A 185 3.90 -13.37 -15.18
CA VAL A 185 3.33 -12.20 -14.49
C VAL A 185 3.30 -10.99 -15.40
N GLY A 186 4.40 -10.70 -16.05
CA GLY A 186 4.56 -9.54 -16.92
C GLY A 186 5.70 -8.63 -16.49
N ASP A 187 5.46 -7.33 -16.50
CA ASP A 187 6.43 -6.31 -16.13
C ASP A 187 6.51 -6.10 -14.61
N MET A 188 7.28 -5.10 -14.18
CA MET A 188 7.51 -4.76 -12.78
C MET A 188 6.21 -4.32 -12.07
N ASP A 189 5.37 -3.56 -12.76
CA ASP A 189 4.08 -3.09 -12.22
C ASP A 189 3.10 -4.26 -12.06
N ASP A 190 3.13 -5.20 -12.97
CA ASP A 190 2.35 -6.43 -12.91
C ASP A 190 2.77 -7.32 -11.75
N ILE A 191 4.07 -7.45 -11.49
CA ILE A 191 4.60 -8.18 -10.33
C ILE A 191 4.02 -7.61 -9.05
N LEU A 192 4.03 -6.30 -8.93
CA LEU A 192 3.49 -5.61 -7.78
C LEU A 192 2.00 -5.91 -7.59
N LYS A 193 1.20 -5.64 -8.64
CA LYS A 193 -0.27 -5.73 -8.60
C LYS A 193 -0.80 -7.17 -8.53
N LYS A 194 -0.13 -8.10 -9.21
CA LYS A 194 -0.61 -9.50 -9.35
C LYS A 194 0.04 -10.47 -8.34
N VAL A 195 1.26 -10.18 -7.89
CA VAL A 195 2.00 -11.08 -7.00
C VAL A 195 2.10 -10.55 -5.58
N ILE A 196 2.68 -9.36 -5.39
CA ILE A 196 3.03 -8.85 -4.06
C ILE A 196 1.79 -8.37 -3.30
N LEU A 197 1.05 -7.41 -3.87
CA LEU A 197 -0.10 -6.80 -3.20
C LEU A 197 -1.21 -7.77 -2.80
N PRO A 198 -1.64 -8.72 -3.66
CA PRO A 198 -2.67 -9.67 -3.26
C PRO A 198 -2.23 -10.56 -2.09
N ARG A 199 -0.95 -10.96 -2.04
CA ARG A 199 -0.40 -11.77 -0.95
C ARG A 199 -0.27 -10.96 0.33
N ALA A 200 0.23 -9.74 0.22
CA ALA A 200 0.32 -8.82 1.35
C ALA A 200 -1.07 -8.53 1.95
N ARG A 201 -2.05 -8.20 1.12
CA ARG A 201 -3.44 -7.98 1.55
C ARG A 201 -4.08 -9.23 2.13
N GLY A 202 -3.88 -10.39 1.51
CA GLY A 202 -4.40 -11.67 1.99
C GLY A 202 -3.84 -12.05 3.36
N PHE A 203 -2.53 -11.97 3.54
CA PHE A 203 -1.87 -12.20 4.83
C PHE A 203 -2.35 -11.21 5.89
N SER A 204 -2.38 -9.92 5.56
CA SER A 204 -2.76 -8.87 6.49
C SER A 204 -4.21 -9.03 6.98
N ARG A 205 -5.12 -9.50 6.13
CA ARG A 205 -6.49 -9.81 6.55
C ARG A 205 -6.55 -10.95 7.56
N ILE A 206 -5.77 -12.00 7.36
CA ILE A 206 -5.76 -13.18 8.24
C ILE A 206 -5.02 -12.87 9.54
N GLU A 207 -3.85 -12.28 9.46
CA GLU A 207 -3.02 -11.99 10.64
C GLU A 207 -3.56 -10.79 11.40
N GLY A 208 -4.07 -9.78 10.68
CA GLY A 208 -4.62 -8.56 11.24
C GLY A 208 -5.88 -8.78 12.08
N SER A 209 -6.69 -9.78 11.73
CA SER A 209 -7.92 -10.12 12.50
C SER A 209 -7.65 -10.84 13.81
N LYS A 210 -6.40 -11.17 14.16
CA LYS A 210 -6.07 -11.90 15.38
C LYS A 210 -5.96 -11.03 16.62
N ASN A 211 -5.67 -9.74 16.46
CA ASN A 211 -5.46 -8.82 17.55
C ASN A 211 -6.38 -7.59 17.44
N PRO A 212 -6.69 -6.93 18.56
CA PRO A 212 -7.44 -5.68 18.55
C PRO A 212 -6.62 -4.53 17.95
N ALA A 213 -7.30 -3.50 17.45
CA ALA A 213 -6.68 -2.35 16.79
C ALA A 213 -5.64 -1.65 17.65
N ILE A 214 -5.88 -1.55 18.95
CA ILE A 214 -4.99 -0.88 19.89
C ILE A 214 -3.61 -1.53 19.95
N ASP A 215 -3.51 -2.85 19.84
CA ASP A 215 -2.24 -3.59 19.94
C ASP A 215 -1.32 -3.29 18.74
N TYR A 216 -1.90 -2.92 17.61
CA TYR A 216 -1.13 -2.51 16.43
C TYR A 216 -0.57 -1.10 16.54
N ILE A 217 -1.17 -0.26 17.38
CA ILE A 217 -0.78 1.14 17.55
C ILE A 217 0.26 1.26 18.68
N VAL A 218 0.02 0.55 19.77
CA VAL A 218 0.84 0.63 21.01
C VAL A 218 1.46 -0.74 21.28
N GLY A 219 2.79 -0.87 21.10
CA GLY A 219 3.52 -2.05 21.56
C GLY A 219 4.24 -2.88 20.51
N GLU A 220 4.62 -4.10 20.87
CA GLU A 220 5.44 -5.03 20.06
C GLU A 220 4.67 -5.71 18.95
N THR A 221 3.35 -5.66 18.94
CA THR A 221 2.52 -6.35 17.95
C THR A 221 2.75 -5.81 16.55
N ARG A 222 3.02 -4.52 16.39
CA ARG A 222 3.40 -3.90 15.13
C ARG A 222 4.67 -4.53 14.55
N GLN A 223 5.70 -4.70 15.39
CA GLN A 223 6.97 -5.30 14.96
C GLN A 223 6.75 -6.77 14.57
N ARG A 224 6.05 -7.53 15.40
CA ARG A 224 5.72 -8.94 15.12
C ARG A 224 4.90 -9.10 13.84
N PHE A 225 3.96 -8.21 13.59
CA PHE A 225 3.17 -8.21 12.36
C PHE A 225 4.05 -7.92 11.14
N GLN A 226 4.95 -6.93 11.22
CA GLN A 226 5.91 -6.61 10.18
C GLN A 226 6.81 -7.81 9.85
N ASP A 227 7.42 -8.43 10.86
CA ASP A 227 8.34 -9.56 10.69
C ASP A 227 7.63 -10.76 10.06
N ARG A 228 6.40 -11.05 10.48
CA ARG A 228 5.58 -12.12 9.91
C ARG A 228 5.13 -11.82 8.49
N LEU A 229 4.77 -10.58 8.19
CA LEU A 229 4.43 -10.15 6.83
C LEU A 229 5.63 -10.29 5.91
N GLU A 230 6.81 -9.87 6.34
CA GLU A 230 8.05 -10.00 5.59
C GLU A 230 8.38 -11.48 5.33
N ALA A 231 8.34 -12.31 6.36
CA ALA A 231 8.59 -13.75 6.23
C ALA A 231 7.59 -14.42 5.28
N HIS A 232 6.30 -14.08 5.41
CA HIS A 232 5.27 -14.62 4.54
C HIS A 232 5.45 -14.20 3.08
N LEU A 233 5.74 -12.91 2.84
CA LEU A 233 5.98 -12.42 1.49
C LEU A 233 7.22 -13.05 0.89
N ARG A 234 8.31 -13.20 1.65
CA ARG A 234 9.53 -13.87 1.21
C ARG A 234 9.25 -15.29 0.76
N ASP A 235 8.59 -16.08 1.59
CA ASP A 235 8.24 -17.48 1.30
C ASP A 235 7.30 -17.61 0.08
N ARG A 236 6.30 -16.75 -0.01
CA ARG A 236 5.26 -16.84 -1.06
C ARG A 236 5.62 -16.18 -2.39
N CYS A 237 6.58 -15.26 -2.42
CA CYS A 237 7.03 -14.60 -3.63
C CYS A 237 8.27 -15.29 -4.26
N GLU A 238 9.09 -15.97 -3.46
CA GLU A 238 10.27 -16.69 -3.93
C GLU A 238 9.97 -17.72 -5.05
N PRO A 239 8.92 -18.57 -4.97
CA PRO A 239 8.57 -19.50 -6.05
C PRO A 239 8.15 -18.81 -7.36
N TRP A 240 7.88 -17.52 -7.31
CA TRP A 240 7.58 -16.68 -8.46
C TRP A 240 8.81 -15.92 -8.98
N GLY A 241 9.99 -16.18 -8.42
CA GLY A 241 11.23 -15.50 -8.81
C GLY A 241 11.38 -14.07 -8.26
N VAL A 242 10.55 -13.68 -7.29
CA VAL A 242 10.60 -12.37 -6.65
C VAL A 242 11.20 -12.50 -5.25
N SER A 243 12.32 -11.82 -5.01
CA SER A 243 13.00 -11.77 -3.72
C SER A 243 12.57 -10.53 -2.94
N VAL A 244 11.79 -10.72 -1.90
CA VAL A 244 11.43 -9.64 -0.97
C VAL A 244 12.60 -9.42 -0.01
N LYS A 245 13.14 -8.19 0.01
CA LYS A 245 14.31 -7.80 0.80
C LYS A 245 13.91 -7.34 2.18
N SER A 246 12.95 -6.42 2.24
CA SER A 246 12.46 -5.88 3.50
C SER A 246 11.02 -5.39 3.36
N VAL A 247 10.31 -5.41 4.48
CA VAL A 247 9.00 -4.78 4.63
C VAL A 247 9.09 -3.83 5.81
N LEU A 248 8.80 -2.57 5.58
CA LEU A 248 8.82 -1.55 6.61
C LEU A 248 7.44 -0.93 6.75
N ILE A 249 6.82 -1.09 7.91
CA ILE A 249 5.55 -0.43 8.24
C ILE A 249 5.87 0.93 8.85
N ARG A 250 5.48 2.01 8.17
CA ARG A 250 5.70 3.38 8.62
C ARG A 250 4.61 3.84 9.57
N ASN A 251 3.38 3.60 9.18
CA ASN A 251 2.22 4.09 9.91
C ASN A 251 1.11 3.05 9.93
N ILE A 252 0.40 3.00 11.03
CA ILE A 252 -0.82 2.21 11.20
C ILE A 252 -1.89 3.19 11.64
N GLN A 253 -2.82 3.50 10.74
CA GLN A 253 -3.86 4.47 10.97
C GLN A 253 -5.15 3.75 11.36
N PRO A 254 -5.60 3.89 12.60
CA PRO A 254 -6.96 3.50 12.96
C PRO A 254 -7.96 4.51 12.39
N PRO A 255 -9.24 4.18 12.33
CA PRO A 255 -10.29 5.16 12.07
C PRO A 255 -10.23 6.33 13.05
N ASP A 256 -10.60 7.52 12.60
CA ASP A 256 -10.51 8.75 13.38
C ASP A 256 -11.27 8.67 14.72
N ASP A 257 -12.40 7.98 14.74
CA ASP A 257 -13.21 7.75 15.94
C ASP A 257 -12.43 7.01 17.03
N ILE A 258 -11.61 6.03 16.64
CA ILE A 258 -10.79 5.25 17.59
C ILE A 258 -9.55 6.01 18.00
N ALA A 259 -8.93 6.74 17.09
CA ALA A 259 -7.80 7.60 17.43
C ALA A 259 -8.17 8.63 18.49
N ALA A 260 -9.42 9.10 18.48
CA ALA A 260 -9.96 10.00 19.51
C ALA A 260 -10.11 9.28 20.86
N ILE A 261 -10.73 8.11 20.88
CA ILE A 261 -10.92 7.28 22.09
C ILE A 261 -9.58 6.87 22.73
N ILE A 262 -8.61 6.47 21.90
CA ILE A 262 -7.27 6.10 22.37
C ILE A 262 -6.57 7.30 22.99
N ARG A 263 -6.65 8.48 22.35
CA ARG A 263 -6.07 9.72 22.91
C ARG A 263 -6.73 10.09 24.24
N GLU A 264 -8.05 10.00 24.34
CA GLU A 264 -8.76 10.29 25.57
C GLU A 264 -8.39 9.31 26.70
N ARG A 265 -8.27 8.01 26.38
CA ARG A 265 -7.79 7.00 27.33
C ARG A 265 -6.37 7.27 27.77
N GLU A 266 -5.47 7.63 26.88
CA GLU A 266 -4.06 7.89 27.19
C GLU A 266 -3.93 9.14 28.06
N VAL A 267 -4.70 10.18 27.77
CA VAL A 267 -4.80 11.38 28.61
C VAL A 267 -5.29 11.01 30.01
N ALA A 268 -6.35 10.19 30.10
CA ALA A 268 -6.87 9.73 31.39
C ALA A 268 -5.84 8.91 32.19
N VAL A 269 -5.07 8.05 31.53
CA VAL A 269 -3.98 7.28 32.15
C VAL A 269 -2.84 8.20 32.64
N GLN A 270 -2.49 9.20 31.82
CA GLN A 270 -1.47 10.19 32.22
C GLN A 270 -1.95 11.07 33.37
N ASP A 271 -3.20 11.48 33.36
CA ASP A 271 -3.79 12.24 34.46
C ASP A 271 -3.85 11.40 35.74
N ALA A 272 -4.22 10.12 35.63
CA ALA A 272 -4.18 9.20 36.79
C ALA A 272 -2.77 9.08 37.38
N LYS A 273 -1.73 8.89 36.53
CA LYS A 273 -0.33 8.88 36.95
C LYS A 273 0.11 10.18 37.62
N LYS A 274 -0.31 11.30 37.04
CA LYS A 274 -0.01 12.63 37.59
C LYS A 274 -0.65 12.82 38.95
N PHE A 275 -1.90 12.39 39.11
CA PHE A 275 -2.56 12.42 40.44
C PHE A 275 -1.90 11.48 41.42
N GLU A 276 -1.48 10.31 41.01
CA GLU A 276 -0.72 9.37 41.87
C GLU A 276 0.61 9.96 42.32
N GLN A 277 1.34 10.63 41.44
CA GLN A 277 2.56 11.36 41.82
C GLN A 277 2.28 12.55 42.73
N GLN A 278 1.19 13.27 42.51
CA GLN A 278 0.80 14.37 43.42
C GLN A 278 0.42 13.88 44.81
N ILE A 279 -0.25 12.72 44.88
CA ILE A 279 -0.56 12.07 46.17
C ILE A 279 0.72 11.66 46.89
N GLU A 280 1.68 11.08 46.19
CA GLU A 280 2.97 10.67 46.78
C GLU A 280 3.80 11.87 47.25
N GLN A 281 3.79 12.96 46.47
CA GLN A 281 4.39 14.22 46.87
C GLN A 281 3.71 14.84 48.10
N ALA A 282 2.36 14.76 48.13
CA ALA A 282 1.61 15.26 49.30
C ALA A 282 1.91 14.41 50.57
N LYS A 283 2.00 13.09 50.44
CA LYS A 283 2.41 12.19 51.51
C LYS A 283 3.84 12.50 52.00
N SER A 284 4.78 12.67 51.07
CA SER A 284 6.16 13.00 51.41
C SER A 284 6.28 14.36 52.09
N ARG A 285 5.51 15.37 51.66
CA ARG A 285 5.45 16.66 52.30
C ARG A 285 4.83 16.57 53.72
N ALA A 286 3.76 15.79 53.87
CA ALA A 286 3.15 15.55 55.16
C ALA A 286 4.11 14.84 56.14
N GLU A 287 4.88 13.86 55.65
CA GLU A 287 5.89 13.16 56.45
C GLU A 287 7.06 14.08 56.82
N LEU A 288 7.54 14.94 55.89
CA LEU A 288 8.55 15.95 56.14
C LEU A 288 8.08 16.96 57.22
N THR A 289 6.87 17.45 57.08
CA THR A 289 6.26 18.36 58.05
C THR A 289 6.11 17.68 59.42
N ARG A 290 5.76 16.39 59.41
CA ARG A 290 5.69 15.58 60.64
C ARG A 290 7.06 15.42 61.32
N GLN A 291 8.11 15.16 60.53
CA GLN A 291 9.49 15.04 61.07
C GLN A 291 10.04 16.39 61.54
N GLU A 292 9.77 17.48 60.81
CA GLU A 292 10.11 18.83 61.23
C GLU A 292 9.38 19.21 62.54
N MET A 293 8.12 18.80 62.66
CA MET A 293 7.33 19.02 63.87
C MET A 293 7.85 18.18 65.01
N LEU A 294 8.25 16.92 64.76
CA LEU A 294 8.90 16.08 65.76
C LEU A 294 10.26 16.65 66.25
N ALA A 295 11.05 17.20 65.32
CA ALA A 295 12.32 17.85 65.63
C ALA A 295 12.12 19.14 66.41
N LEU A 296 11.11 19.96 66.03
CA LEU A 296 10.71 21.14 66.81
C LEU A 296 10.16 20.77 68.16
N GLN A 297 9.38 19.69 68.29
CA GLN A 297 8.88 19.18 69.58
C GLN A 297 10.02 18.69 70.48
N ASN A 298 11.01 17.98 69.88
CA ASN A 298 12.20 17.56 70.64
C ASN A 298 13.05 18.75 71.07
N LYS A 299 13.19 19.75 70.22
CA LYS A 299 13.87 21.00 70.57
C LYS A 299 13.13 21.78 71.68
N ALA A 300 11.78 21.91 71.52
CA ALA A 300 10.95 22.53 72.54
C ALA A 300 10.93 21.75 73.86
N LYS A 301 11.01 20.39 73.83
CA LYS A 301 11.21 19.59 75.09
C LYS A 301 12.52 19.85 75.74
N VAL A 302 13.60 19.97 74.97
CA VAL A 302 14.95 20.30 75.55
C VAL A 302 14.95 21.72 76.06
N GLU A 303 14.31 22.67 75.44
CA GLU A 303 14.18 24.06 75.93
C GLU A 303 13.16 24.17 77.05
N ALA A 304 12.13 23.30 77.09
CA ALA A 304 11.13 23.28 78.21
C ALA A 304 11.55 22.55 79.47
N GLU A 305 12.62 21.72 79.37
CA GLU A 305 13.28 21.22 80.61
C GLU A 305 13.88 22.36 81.44
N THR A 306 14.12 23.52 80.81
CA THR A 306 14.63 24.72 81.54
C THR A 306 13.50 25.70 81.96
N LEU A 307 12.29 25.61 81.38
CA LEU A 307 11.17 26.54 81.74
C LEU A 307 9.82 25.81 81.92
N ARG A 308 9.69 25.12 82.93
CA ARG A 308 8.96 23.94 83.31
C ARG A 308 7.42 23.93 83.28
N ILE A 309 6.61 24.80 82.97
CA ILE A 309 5.13 24.60 83.14
C ILE A 309 4.24 25.31 82.02
N ARG A 310 4.74 26.37 81.46
CA ARG A 310 3.86 27.15 80.52
C ARG A 310 3.87 26.68 79.06
N ALA A 311 4.94 26.04 78.63
CA ALA A 311 5.07 25.66 77.20
C ALA A 311 4.35 24.34 76.87
N ILE A 312 4.10 23.44 77.80
CA ILE A 312 3.48 22.14 77.57
C ILE A 312 1.99 22.30 77.13
N ILE A 313 1.27 23.16 77.89
CA ILE A 313 -0.18 23.33 77.56
C ILE A 313 -0.43 24.07 76.27
N THR A 314 0.41 25.05 75.94
CA THR A 314 0.31 25.74 74.59
C THR A 314 0.79 24.87 73.44
N ALA A 315 1.83 24.05 73.62
CA ALA A 315 2.34 23.16 72.58
C ALA A 315 1.36 22.00 72.24
N GLU A 316 0.71 21.45 73.32
CA GLU A 316 -0.30 20.39 73.12
C GLU A 316 -1.56 20.89 72.38
N GLN A 317 -2.02 22.11 72.72
CA GLN A 317 -3.16 22.71 72.00
C GLN A 317 -2.85 23.05 70.51
N ASP A 318 -1.65 23.61 70.26
CA ASP A 318 -1.21 23.91 68.87
C ASP A 318 -1.00 22.65 68.03
N GLN A 319 -0.52 21.57 68.64
CA GLN A 319 -0.32 20.30 67.98
C GLN A 319 -1.67 19.64 67.57
N ALA A 320 -2.66 19.72 68.50
CA ALA A 320 -4.01 19.15 68.21
C ALA A 320 -4.72 19.87 67.06
N VAL A 321 -4.60 21.21 67.00
CA VAL A 321 -5.18 22.01 65.92
C VAL A 321 -4.51 21.71 64.55
N ARG A 322 -3.17 21.62 64.52
CA ARG A 322 -2.43 21.32 63.30
C ARG A 322 -2.67 19.91 62.78
N PHE A 323 -2.77 18.93 63.72
CA PHE A 323 -3.08 17.55 63.38
C PHE A 323 -4.50 17.41 62.77
N THR A 324 -5.46 18.16 63.36
CA THR A 324 -6.84 18.17 62.86
C THR A 324 -6.94 18.86 61.49
N ALA A 325 -6.13 19.91 61.23
CA ALA A 325 -6.04 20.56 59.95
C ALA A 325 -5.41 19.65 58.85
N ALA A 326 -4.32 18.94 59.20
CA ALA A 326 -3.67 18.02 58.29
C ALA A 326 -4.54 16.79 57.93
N LEU A 327 -5.29 16.26 58.90
CA LEU A 327 -6.27 15.21 58.65
C LEU A 327 -7.42 15.67 57.75
N LYS A 328 -7.85 16.91 57.93
CA LYS A 328 -8.90 17.51 57.08
C LYS A 328 -8.43 17.71 55.64
N GLU A 329 -7.18 18.16 55.40
CA GLU A 329 -6.59 18.28 54.09
C GLU A 329 -6.43 16.91 53.43
N LEU A 330 -6.02 15.89 54.16
CA LEU A 330 -5.86 14.53 53.66
C LEU A 330 -7.22 13.88 53.27
N GLN A 331 -8.26 14.21 54.05
CA GLN A 331 -9.63 13.79 53.76
C GLN A 331 -10.20 14.49 52.51
N VAL A 332 -9.94 15.79 52.36
CA VAL A 332 -10.33 16.56 51.15
C VAL A 332 -9.61 16.05 49.90
N ALA A 333 -8.32 15.75 50.01
CA ALA A 333 -7.56 15.18 48.89
C ALA A 333 -8.10 13.80 48.45
N LYS A 334 -8.46 12.93 49.38
CA LYS A 334 -9.09 11.63 49.09
C LYS A 334 -10.45 11.78 48.44
N LEU A 335 -11.29 12.69 48.95
CA LEU A 335 -12.61 12.96 48.34
C LEU A 335 -12.51 13.55 46.92
N ASN A 336 -11.52 14.43 46.70
CA ASN A 336 -11.29 14.97 45.35
C ASN A 336 -10.82 13.90 44.37
N LEU A 337 -10.02 12.93 44.83
CA LEU A 337 -9.62 11.81 44.01
C LEU A 337 -10.79 10.90 43.63
N GLU A 338 -11.66 10.58 44.59
CA GLU A 338 -12.87 9.78 44.35
C GLU A 338 -13.83 10.51 43.40
N ALA A 339 -14.03 11.81 43.60
CA ALA A 339 -14.85 12.63 42.71
C ALA A 339 -14.28 12.69 41.27
N ALA A 340 -12.93 12.72 41.13
CA ALA A 340 -12.30 12.66 39.82
C ALA A 340 -12.48 11.29 39.16
N ARG A 341 -12.40 10.19 39.88
CA ARG A 341 -12.68 8.83 39.41
C ARG A 341 -14.15 8.68 38.94
N PHE A 342 -15.10 9.13 39.75
CA PHE A 342 -16.51 9.09 39.40
C PHE A 342 -16.83 9.96 38.17
N ARG A 343 -16.15 11.12 38.02
CA ARG A 343 -16.30 11.94 36.81
C ARG A 343 -15.74 11.27 35.56
N ALA A 344 -14.61 10.56 35.69
CA ALA A 344 -14.02 9.79 34.59
C ALA A 344 -14.94 8.62 34.17
N GLU A 345 -15.47 7.86 35.16
CA GLU A 345 -16.43 6.78 34.89
C GLU A 345 -17.75 7.27 34.31
N ALA A 346 -18.25 8.42 34.80
CA ALA A 346 -19.45 9.03 34.24
C ALA A 346 -19.27 9.47 32.77
N ARG A 347 -18.07 9.99 32.44
CA ARG A 347 -17.75 10.36 31.04
C ARG A 347 -17.65 9.14 30.14
N LEU A 348 -17.05 8.04 30.61
CA LEU A 348 -17.02 6.77 29.86
C LEU A 348 -18.45 6.24 29.62
N LYS A 349 -19.29 6.23 30.67
CA LYS A 349 -20.69 5.78 30.51
C LYS A 349 -21.52 6.69 29.62
N LEU A 350 -21.26 8.00 29.63
CA LEU A 350 -21.91 8.94 28.71
C LEU A 350 -21.47 8.68 27.27
N ALA A 351 -20.18 8.47 27.03
CA ALA A 351 -19.68 8.17 25.70
C ALA A 351 -20.25 6.85 25.15
N ASP A 352 -20.36 5.82 25.99
CA ASP A 352 -21.00 4.55 25.63
C ASP A 352 -22.49 4.75 25.33
N ALA A 353 -23.19 5.56 26.13
CA ALA A 353 -24.60 5.86 25.89
C ALA A 353 -24.81 6.66 24.59
N GLU A 354 -23.98 7.66 24.33
CA GLU A 354 -24.01 8.43 23.08
C GLU A 354 -23.74 7.55 21.87
N GLN A 355 -22.79 6.62 21.98
CA GLN A 355 -22.53 5.63 20.92
C GLN A 355 -23.77 4.75 20.67
N GLN A 356 -24.45 4.31 21.73
CA GLN A 356 -25.70 3.53 21.60
C GLN A 356 -26.81 4.36 20.97
N VAL A 357 -26.93 5.64 21.33
CA VAL A 357 -27.92 6.55 20.74
C VAL A 357 -27.66 6.74 19.25
N ILE A 358 -26.42 7.00 18.86
CA ILE A 358 -26.03 7.16 17.45
C ILE A 358 -26.33 5.88 16.65
N ARG A 359 -26.07 4.70 17.23
CA ARG A 359 -26.42 3.43 16.58
C ARG A 359 -27.95 3.28 16.41
N LEU A 360 -28.69 3.55 17.47
CA LEU A 360 -30.15 3.46 17.42
C LEU A 360 -30.77 4.48 16.46
N ASP A 361 -30.21 5.69 16.40
CA ASP A 361 -30.64 6.73 15.46
C ASP A 361 -30.34 6.32 14.00
N ASN A 362 -29.15 5.81 13.75
CA ASN A 362 -28.79 5.29 12.42
C ASN A 362 -29.66 4.09 12.01
N ASP A 363 -29.92 3.17 12.92
CA ASP A 363 -30.80 2.03 12.66
C ASP A 363 -32.26 2.47 12.43
N ALA A 364 -32.72 3.47 13.19
CA ALA A 364 -34.03 4.05 13.00
C ALA A 364 -34.13 4.78 11.65
N GLN A 365 -33.12 5.58 11.28
CA GLN A 365 -33.10 6.28 9.99
C GLN A 365 -33.02 5.27 8.83
N ALA A 366 -32.20 4.22 8.95
CA ALA A 366 -32.15 3.15 7.97
C ALA A 366 -33.51 2.42 7.85
N GLY A 367 -34.18 2.18 8.99
CA GLY A 367 -35.50 1.60 9.03
C GLY A 367 -36.56 2.49 8.36
N VAL A 368 -36.49 3.79 8.57
CA VAL A 368 -37.39 4.76 7.93
C VAL A 368 -37.18 4.78 6.41
N ILE A 369 -35.92 4.83 5.96
CA ILE A 369 -35.60 4.81 4.53
C ILE A 369 -36.04 3.48 3.89
N ALA A 370 -35.83 2.37 4.57
CA ALA A 370 -36.28 1.06 4.10
C ALA A 370 -37.82 0.97 4.02
N ALA A 371 -38.51 1.50 5.03
CA ALA A 371 -39.97 1.56 5.05
C ALA A 371 -40.51 2.49 3.95
N GLN A 372 -39.88 3.63 3.75
CA GLN A 372 -40.21 4.53 2.66
C GLN A 372 -39.95 3.88 1.28
N ALA A 373 -38.83 3.22 1.11
CA ALA A 373 -38.55 2.50 -0.13
C ALA A 373 -39.58 1.39 -0.41
N ALA A 374 -39.99 0.67 0.62
CA ALA A 374 -41.04 -0.35 0.52
C ALA A 374 -42.40 0.25 0.21
N ALA A 375 -42.76 1.37 0.85
CA ALA A 375 -44.04 2.07 0.62
C ALA A 375 -44.15 2.62 -0.80
N PHE A 376 -43.05 3.03 -1.42
CA PHE A 376 -43.01 3.51 -2.79
C PHE A 376 -42.72 2.43 -3.84
N GLY A 377 -42.75 1.17 -3.45
CA GLY A 377 -42.58 0.05 -4.37
C GLY A 377 -41.17 -0.12 -4.90
N GLY A 378 -40.16 0.34 -4.18
CA GLY A 378 -38.75 0.15 -4.47
C GLY A 378 -37.90 1.40 -4.31
N ALA A 379 -36.62 1.21 -4.05
CA ALA A 379 -35.66 2.29 -3.78
C ALA A 379 -35.55 3.32 -4.94
N MET A 380 -35.77 2.87 -6.18
CA MET A 380 -35.73 3.75 -7.35
C MET A 380 -36.94 4.73 -7.36
N ASN A 381 -38.08 4.29 -6.89
CA ASN A 381 -39.27 5.15 -6.82
C ASN A 381 -39.16 6.17 -5.67
N LEU A 382 -38.61 5.74 -4.54
CA LEU A 382 -38.28 6.64 -3.43
C LEU A 382 -37.28 7.72 -3.87
N ALA A 383 -36.22 7.34 -4.59
CA ALA A 383 -35.24 8.27 -5.12
C ALA A 383 -35.87 9.31 -6.07
N ARG A 384 -36.87 8.92 -6.85
CA ARG A 384 -37.64 9.85 -7.73
C ARG A 384 -38.47 10.83 -6.92
N VAL A 385 -39.13 10.38 -5.87
CA VAL A 385 -39.91 11.24 -5.00
C VAL A 385 -39.02 12.26 -4.29
N VAL A 386 -37.92 11.84 -3.68
CA VAL A 386 -36.95 12.73 -3.04
C VAL A 386 -36.29 13.68 -4.05
N LEU A 387 -36.07 13.23 -5.29
CA LEU A 387 -35.61 14.14 -6.36
C LEU A 387 -36.66 15.23 -6.64
N TYR A 388 -37.92 14.84 -6.77
CA TYR A 388 -38.98 15.78 -7.06
C TYR A 388 -39.22 16.74 -5.88
N GLU A 389 -39.14 16.28 -4.64
CA GLU A 389 -39.24 17.16 -3.45
C GLU A 389 -38.09 18.17 -3.36
N ASN A 390 -36.88 17.78 -3.75
CA ASN A 390 -35.75 18.70 -3.74
C ASN A 390 -35.69 19.62 -4.96
N VAL A 391 -36.31 19.24 -6.07
CA VAL A 391 -36.32 20.05 -7.29
C VAL A 391 -37.53 21.00 -7.33
N ALA A 392 -38.68 20.57 -6.83
CA ALA A 392 -39.90 21.42 -6.78
C ALA A 392 -39.69 22.76 -6.09
N PRO A 393 -39.00 22.86 -4.95
CA PRO A 393 -38.80 24.17 -4.30
C PRO A 393 -37.79 25.09 -5.01
N ARG A 394 -37.01 24.54 -5.97
CA ARG A 394 -36.00 25.29 -6.72
C ARG A 394 -36.50 25.82 -8.07
N ILE A 395 -37.71 25.47 -8.45
CA ILE A 395 -38.35 26.02 -9.66
C ILE A 395 -39.12 27.29 -9.24
N THR A 396 -38.40 28.37 -9.14
CA THR A 396 -38.96 29.67 -8.75
C THR A 396 -39.46 30.53 -9.91
N THR A 397 -39.37 30.05 -11.11
CA THR A 397 -39.87 30.79 -12.29
C THR A 397 -40.39 29.85 -13.33
N ILE A 398 -41.69 29.68 -13.39
CA ILE A 398 -42.41 29.30 -14.62
C ILE A 398 -42.92 30.59 -15.23
N LEU A 399 -42.22 31.07 -16.23
CA LEU A 399 -42.71 32.15 -17.07
C LEU A 399 -43.88 31.61 -17.91
N SER A 400 -45.08 31.79 -17.47
CA SER A 400 -46.26 31.72 -18.32
C SER A 400 -46.50 33.10 -18.91
N ALA A 401 -46.20 33.23 -20.19
CA ALA A 401 -46.70 34.33 -20.97
C ALA A 401 -48.13 33.96 -21.33
N ASP A 402 -49.11 34.40 -20.51
CA ASP A 402 -50.44 34.70 -20.95
C ASP A 402 -51.40 34.81 -19.77
N GLY A 403 -51.93 36.00 -19.57
CA GLY A 403 -53.22 36.30 -18.97
C GLY A 403 -53.34 36.22 -17.43
N PRO A 404 -54.24 37.02 -16.87
CA PRO A 404 -54.43 37.18 -15.42
C PRO A 404 -55.04 35.97 -14.70
N GLU A 405 -55.21 34.84 -15.38
CA GLU A 405 -55.78 33.60 -14.80
C GLU A 405 -54.85 32.42 -14.86
N GLY A 406 -53.55 32.65 -14.89
CA GLY A 406 -52.56 31.56 -14.93
C GLY A 406 -52.46 30.82 -13.60
N LEU A 407 -52.02 29.59 -13.70
CA LEU A 407 -51.82 28.51 -12.72
C LEU A 407 -51.43 28.89 -11.27
N GLY A 408 -51.10 30.15 -11.00
CA GLY A 408 -50.82 30.66 -9.65
C GLY A 408 -52.01 30.64 -8.68
N ALA A 409 -53.25 30.58 -9.19
CA ALA A 409 -54.44 30.48 -8.36
C ALA A 409 -54.68 29.05 -7.81
N ILE A 410 -54.14 28.03 -8.43
CA ILE A 410 -54.35 26.65 -8.03
C ILE A 410 -53.42 26.25 -6.86
N PHE A 411 -52.32 26.94 -6.70
CA PHE A 411 -51.34 26.60 -5.64
C PHE A 411 -51.44 27.45 -4.36
N ARG A 412 -52.33 28.46 -4.33
CA ARG A 412 -52.57 29.29 -3.14
C ARG A 412 -53.07 28.53 -1.90
N PRO A 413 -53.82 27.41 -2.01
CA PRO A 413 -54.23 26.66 -0.83
C PRO A 413 -53.17 25.73 -0.23
N LEU A 414 -52.05 25.53 -0.90
CA LEU A 414 -51.02 24.54 -0.50
C LEU A 414 -49.78 25.16 0.20
N LEU A 415 -49.78 26.47 0.40
CA LEU A 415 -48.72 27.08 1.20
C LEU A 415 -49.19 27.15 2.67
N PRO A 416 -48.48 26.55 3.59
CA PRO A 416 -48.80 26.68 4.99
C PRO A 416 -48.61 28.13 5.43
N ALA A 417 -49.64 28.67 6.10
CA ALA A 417 -49.61 30.00 6.67
C ALA A 417 -48.41 30.16 7.61
N ALA A 418 -47.57 31.12 7.33
CA ALA A 418 -46.50 31.52 8.22
C ALA A 418 -47.07 31.89 9.58
N LYS A 419 -46.77 31.12 10.60
CA LYS A 419 -47.06 31.46 11.98
C LYS A 419 -46.01 32.48 12.43
N GLU A 420 -46.41 33.71 12.57
CA GLU A 420 -45.66 34.72 13.31
C GLU A 420 -45.39 34.20 14.73
N ALA A 421 -44.14 34.04 15.08
CA ALA A 421 -43.70 33.88 16.45
C ALA A 421 -43.22 35.25 16.93
N GLY A 422 -44.10 35.97 17.59
CA GLY A 422 -43.76 37.12 18.42
C GLY A 422 -43.22 36.63 19.77
N ARG A 423 -42.10 37.26 20.16
CA ARG A 423 -41.46 37.34 21.48
C ARG A 423 -40.59 36.15 21.89
#